data_f10f416b956a6f5a7cc1015cd73e972f
#
_entry.id   f10f416b956a6f5a7cc1015cd73e972f
#
_cell.length_a   1.000
_cell.length_b   1.000
_cell.length_c   1.000
_cell.angle_alpha   90.00
_cell.angle_beta   90.00
_cell.angle_gamma   90.00
#
_symmetry.space_group_name_H-M   'P 1'
#
loop_
_entity.id
_entity.type
_entity.pdbx_description
1 polymer ?
#
loop_
_entity_poly.entity_id
_entity_poly.type
_entity_poly.pdbx_seq_one_letter_code
_entity_poly.pdbx_strand_id
1 'polypeptide(L)'
;RSSDLGVQLTKLVQELGLHNLTPEIDLSEIVIKTAEINRPALQLTGYLEHFANERVQIIGYVEYTYLMQLSDEERKFKYERFISSKIPCVIFSTMTRPSQDMIDLAVKYNVPTFVTERTTSSFMAEIIRWLGVQLAPCISIHGVLVDVYGEGVLITGESGIGKSEAALELIKRGHRLVSDDVVELRKVSDVTLVGSAPDITRHFIEL
;
A
#
# COMPACT_ATOMS: atom_id res chain seq x y z
N ARG A 1 -18.75 -13.98 -0.87
CA ARG A 1 -17.59 -14.41 -1.67
C ARG A 1 -16.38 -13.80 -1.01
N SER A 2 -15.54 -14.62 -0.37
CA SER A 2 -14.20 -14.23 0.06
C SER A 2 -13.45 -13.85 -1.22
N SER A 3 -13.39 -12.58 -1.55
CA SER A 3 -12.50 -12.06 -2.59
C SER A 3 -11.07 -12.38 -2.15
N ASP A 4 -10.24 -12.86 -3.04
CA ASP A 4 -8.80 -12.97 -2.83
C ASP A 4 -8.30 -11.60 -2.37
N LEU A 5 -8.11 -11.48 -1.05
CA LEU A 5 -7.77 -10.23 -0.38
C LEU A 5 -6.35 -9.86 -0.77
N GLY A 6 -6.23 -9.02 -1.78
CA GLY A 6 -4.97 -8.48 -2.24
C GLY A 6 -5.14 -7.06 -2.73
N VAL A 7 -4.06 -6.29 -2.68
CA VAL A 7 -4.00 -4.90 -3.15
C VAL A 7 -3.13 -4.86 -4.39
N GLN A 8 -3.63 -4.28 -5.47
CA GLN A 8 -2.83 -4.07 -6.67
C GLN A 8 -1.66 -3.13 -6.40
N LEU A 9 -0.49 -3.47 -6.92
CA LEU A 9 0.72 -2.66 -6.75
C LEU A 9 0.55 -1.25 -7.35
N THR A 10 -0.22 -1.10 -8.41
CA THR A 10 -0.58 0.21 -9.00
C THR A 10 -1.22 1.14 -7.99
N LYS A 11 -2.17 0.63 -7.18
CA LYS A 11 -2.85 1.41 -6.14
C LYS A 11 -1.86 1.81 -5.04
N LEU A 12 -1.01 0.89 -4.59
CA LEU A 12 0.03 1.18 -3.59
C LEU A 12 0.96 2.30 -4.05
N VAL A 13 1.42 2.23 -5.30
CA VAL A 13 2.34 3.23 -5.88
C VAL A 13 1.69 4.61 -5.94
N GLN A 14 0.43 4.70 -6.38
CA GLN A 14 -0.31 5.96 -6.47
C GLN A 14 -0.57 6.58 -5.09
N GLU A 15 -1.16 5.80 -4.19
CA GLU A 15 -1.58 6.29 -2.86
C GLU A 15 -0.39 6.70 -1.98
N LEU A 16 0.74 6.00 -2.10
CA LEU A 16 1.95 6.34 -1.35
C LEU A 16 2.90 7.27 -2.11
N GLY A 17 2.57 7.68 -3.33
CA GLY A 17 3.36 8.63 -4.12
C GLY A 17 4.79 8.14 -4.39
N LEU A 18 4.94 6.87 -4.79
CA LEU A 18 6.24 6.29 -5.08
C LEU A 18 6.71 6.67 -6.50
N HIS A 19 7.99 7.00 -6.62
CA HIS A 19 8.59 7.23 -7.92
C HIS A 19 9.07 5.91 -8.54
N ASN A 20 8.57 5.59 -9.74
CA ASN A 20 8.89 4.34 -10.44
C ASN A 20 10.22 4.46 -11.20
N LEU A 21 11.17 3.57 -10.91
CA LEU A 21 12.48 3.49 -11.57
C LEU A 21 12.52 2.45 -12.71
N THR A 22 11.48 1.64 -12.86
CA THR A 22 11.35 0.57 -13.86
C THR A 22 10.04 0.71 -14.63
N PRO A 23 9.82 1.82 -15.36
CA PRO A 23 8.53 2.12 -15.98
C PRO A 23 8.12 1.13 -17.09
N GLU A 24 9.06 0.35 -17.62
CA GLU A 24 8.84 -0.72 -18.58
C GLU A 24 8.16 -1.97 -18.02
N ILE A 25 8.11 -2.12 -16.69
CA ILE A 25 7.47 -3.25 -16.02
C ILE A 25 5.98 -2.95 -15.82
N ASP A 26 5.12 -3.84 -16.30
CA ASP A 26 3.68 -3.75 -16.06
C ASP A 26 3.34 -4.11 -14.61
N LEU A 27 2.69 -3.19 -13.90
CA LEU A 27 2.32 -3.35 -12.50
C LEU A 27 0.93 -3.95 -12.31
N SER A 28 0.12 -4.05 -13.36
CA SER A 28 -1.31 -4.37 -13.28
C SER A 28 -1.60 -5.75 -12.70
N GLU A 29 -0.71 -6.71 -12.93
CA GLU A 29 -0.85 -8.11 -12.49
C GLU A 29 -0.23 -8.39 -11.12
N ILE A 30 0.45 -7.40 -10.52
CA ILE A 30 1.16 -7.60 -9.26
C ILE A 30 0.24 -7.24 -8.09
N VAL A 31 0.01 -8.23 -7.21
CA VAL A 31 -0.89 -8.12 -6.06
C VAL A 31 -0.13 -8.36 -4.77
N ILE A 32 -0.25 -7.43 -3.83
CA ILE A 32 0.29 -7.53 -2.47
C ILE A 32 -0.77 -8.18 -1.58
N LYS A 33 -0.42 -9.28 -0.92
CA LYS A 33 -1.35 -10.11 -0.12
C LYS A 33 -1.11 -10.06 1.38
N THR A 34 -0.05 -9.39 1.83
CA THR A 34 0.29 -9.26 3.24
C THR A 34 0.61 -7.81 3.60
N ALA A 35 0.20 -7.39 4.79
CA ALA A 35 0.55 -6.09 5.33
C ALA A 35 1.97 -6.05 5.93
N GLU A 36 2.58 -7.23 6.08
CA GLU A 36 3.96 -7.31 6.55
C GLU A 36 4.94 -6.91 5.46
N ILE A 37 5.98 -6.23 5.86
CA ILE A 37 7.08 -5.80 4.99
C ILE A 37 8.38 -6.48 5.42
N ASN A 38 9.40 -6.47 4.56
CA ASN A 38 10.70 -6.99 4.88
C ASN A 38 11.80 -5.96 4.62
N ARG A 39 12.82 -5.94 5.50
CA ARG A 39 14.10 -5.27 5.26
C ARG A 39 15.13 -6.34 4.95
N PRO A 40 15.62 -6.45 3.71
CA PRO A 40 16.40 -7.60 3.26
C PRO A 40 17.88 -7.55 3.68
N ALA A 41 18.18 -7.21 4.95
CA ALA A 41 19.54 -7.06 5.40
C ALA A 41 20.38 -8.35 5.24
N LEU A 42 19.88 -9.47 5.76
CA LEU A 42 20.56 -10.76 5.63
C LEU A 42 20.48 -11.30 4.20
N GLN A 43 19.38 -11.09 3.52
CA GLN A 43 19.17 -11.56 2.15
C GLN A 43 20.19 -10.95 1.17
N LEU A 44 20.54 -9.68 1.38
CA LEU A 44 21.57 -8.99 0.59
C LEU A 44 22.99 -9.51 0.87
N THR A 45 23.23 -10.19 1.99
CA THR A 45 24.50 -10.88 2.24
C THR A 45 24.56 -12.25 1.59
N GLY A 46 23.45 -12.76 1.08
CA GLY A 46 23.33 -14.07 0.44
C GLY A 46 22.62 -15.13 1.26
N TYR A 47 22.16 -14.81 2.48
CA TYR A 47 21.37 -15.72 3.31
C TYR A 47 19.88 -15.63 2.93
N LEU A 48 19.39 -16.66 2.23
CA LEU A 48 18.01 -16.68 1.70
C LEU A 48 17.13 -17.73 2.39
N GLU A 49 17.62 -18.43 3.42
CA GLU A 49 16.79 -19.35 4.19
C GLU A 49 15.69 -18.59 4.94
N HIS A 50 14.47 -19.11 4.91
CA HIS A 50 13.30 -18.48 5.54
C HIS A 50 13.01 -17.05 5.07
N PHE A 51 13.38 -16.74 3.82
CA PHE A 51 13.13 -15.42 3.23
C PHE A 51 11.64 -15.22 2.97
N ALA A 52 11.06 -14.20 3.60
CA ALA A 52 9.68 -13.78 3.36
C ALA A 52 9.60 -12.99 2.03
N ASN A 53 9.73 -13.71 0.92
CA ASN A 53 9.81 -13.12 -0.42
C ASN A 53 8.47 -12.60 -0.94
N GLU A 54 7.36 -13.00 -0.35
CA GLU A 54 6.00 -12.50 -0.67
C GLU A 54 5.74 -11.06 -0.18
N ARG A 55 6.62 -10.54 0.69
CA ARG A 55 6.48 -9.20 1.28
C ARG A 55 7.08 -8.12 0.39
N VAL A 56 6.56 -6.91 0.53
CA VAL A 56 7.21 -5.71 -0.01
C VAL A 56 8.59 -5.56 0.63
N GLN A 57 9.63 -5.38 -0.20
CA GLN A 57 11.01 -5.25 0.25
C GLN A 57 11.40 -3.78 0.35
N ILE A 58 11.91 -3.35 1.51
CA ILE A 58 12.33 -1.96 1.74
C ILE A 58 13.81 -1.91 2.02
N ILE A 59 14.57 -1.27 1.15
CA ILE A 59 16.01 -1.01 1.28
C ILE A 59 16.19 0.40 1.85
N GLY A 60 16.69 0.46 3.08
CA GLY A 60 17.03 1.70 3.75
C GLY A 60 18.49 2.10 3.55
N TYR A 61 18.90 3.15 4.26
CA TYR A 61 20.25 3.70 4.14
C TYR A 61 21.35 2.67 4.52
N VAL A 62 21.12 1.86 5.54
CA VAL A 62 22.12 0.87 6.01
C VAL A 62 22.32 -0.23 4.96
N GLU A 63 21.25 -0.81 4.45
CA GLU A 63 21.32 -1.84 3.41
C GLU A 63 21.93 -1.27 2.12
N TYR A 64 21.57 -0.05 1.77
CA TYR A 64 22.11 0.65 0.60
C TYR A 64 23.62 0.87 0.73
N THR A 65 24.09 1.41 1.86
CA THR A 65 25.53 1.66 2.07
C THR A 65 26.35 0.37 2.08
N TYR A 66 25.78 -0.71 2.62
CA TYR A 66 26.39 -2.03 2.51
C TYR A 66 26.59 -2.45 1.05
N LEU A 67 25.56 -2.33 0.22
CA LEU A 67 25.67 -2.68 -1.20
C LEU A 67 26.70 -1.80 -1.94
N MET A 68 26.77 -0.51 -1.59
CA MET A 68 27.71 0.42 -2.23
C MET A 68 29.18 0.22 -1.77
N GLN A 69 29.42 -0.48 -0.67
CA GLN A 69 30.78 -0.86 -0.22
C GLN A 69 31.32 -2.10 -0.95
N LEU A 70 30.46 -2.89 -1.58
CA LEU A 70 30.87 -4.07 -2.34
C LEU A 70 31.50 -3.65 -3.67
N SER A 71 32.37 -4.50 -4.20
CA SER A 71 32.81 -4.37 -5.59
C SER A 71 31.60 -4.51 -6.54
N ASP A 72 31.73 -3.99 -7.75
CA ASP A 72 30.64 -4.07 -8.73
C ASP A 72 30.21 -5.51 -9.02
N GLU A 73 31.19 -6.43 -9.07
CA GLU A 73 30.93 -7.86 -9.30
C GLU A 73 30.21 -8.51 -8.11
N GLU A 74 30.67 -8.25 -6.87
CA GLU A 74 30.04 -8.79 -5.68
C GLU A 74 28.63 -8.23 -5.48
N ARG A 75 28.44 -6.91 -5.69
CA ARG A 75 27.14 -6.25 -5.61
C ARG A 75 26.18 -6.87 -6.60
N LYS A 76 26.57 -6.98 -7.85
CA LYS A 76 25.77 -7.59 -8.91
C LYS A 76 25.39 -9.02 -8.57
N PHE A 77 26.35 -9.85 -8.13
CA PHE A 77 26.09 -11.25 -7.76
C PHE A 77 25.10 -11.38 -6.60
N LYS A 78 25.31 -10.64 -5.52
CA LYS A 78 24.45 -10.70 -4.32
C LYS A 78 23.06 -10.11 -4.61
N TYR A 79 23.00 -8.99 -5.31
CA TYR A 79 21.73 -8.36 -5.66
C TYR A 79 20.92 -9.22 -6.65
N GLU A 80 21.57 -9.87 -7.61
CA GLU A 80 20.91 -10.78 -8.53
C GLU A 80 20.25 -11.95 -7.80
N ARG A 81 20.92 -12.55 -6.83
CA ARG A 81 20.35 -13.62 -5.99
C ARG A 81 19.12 -13.15 -5.21
N PHE A 82 19.17 -11.95 -4.68
CA PHE A 82 18.05 -11.34 -3.96
C PHE A 82 16.88 -11.03 -4.90
N ILE A 83 17.12 -10.32 -6.01
CA ILE A 83 16.06 -9.86 -6.92
C ILE A 83 15.39 -11.02 -7.65
N SER A 84 16.11 -12.13 -7.89
CA SER A 84 15.57 -13.34 -8.54
C SER A 84 14.67 -14.19 -7.64
N SER A 85 14.52 -13.83 -6.36
CA SER A 85 13.76 -14.61 -5.37
C SER A 85 12.23 -14.43 -5.48
N LYS A 86 11.70 -13.95 -6.61
CA LYS A 86 10.26 -13.76 -6.88
C LYS A 86 9.58 -12.81 -5.89
N ILE A 87 10.26 -11.75 -5.53
CA ILE A 87 9.71 -10.68 -4.68
C ILE A 87 8.74 -9.78 -5.47
N PRO A 88 7.70 -9.21 -4.84
CA PRO A 88 6.70 -8.42 -5.55
C PRO A 88 7.23 -7.05 -6.02
N CYS A 89 8.08 -6.42 -5.22
CA CYS A 89 8.72 -5.15 -5.56
C CYS A 89 9.82 -4.80 -4.54
N VAL A 90 10.65 -3.82 -4.91
CA VAL A 90 11.65 -3.21 -4.03
C VAL A 90 11.43 -1.71 -3.95
N ILE A 91 11.49 -1.15 -2.75
CA ILE A 91 11.36 0.28 -2.50
C ILE A 91 12.62 0.78 -1.78
N PHE A 92 13.32 1.71 -2.41
CA PHE A 92 14.45 2.41 -1.80
C PHE A 92 13.94 3.64 -1.06
N SER A 93 14.29 3.79 0.20
CA SER A 93 13.89 4.91 1.06
C SER A 93 15.05 5.87 1.32
N THR A 94 14.77 7.02 1.96
CA THR A 94 15.79 8.00 2.37
C THR A 94 16.60 8.56 1.19
N MET A 95 15.95 8.80 0.05
CA MET A 95 16.57 9.30 -1.17
C MET A 95 17.73 8.44 -1.72
N THR A 96 17.89 7.21 -1.24
CA THR A 96 18.88 6.29 -1.80
C THR A 96 18.43 5.87 -3.20
N ARG A 97 19.38 5.84 -4.15
CA ARG A 97 19.09 5.46 -5.53
C ARG A 97 19.93 4.26 -5.92
N PRO A 98 19.31 3.18 -6.40
CA PRO A 98 20.06 2.03 -6.90
C PRO A 98 20.95 2.44 -8.08
N SER A 99 22.09 1.74 -8.23
CA SER A 99 22.95 1.86 -9.39
C SER A 99 22.26 1.27 -10.64
N GLN A 100 22.76 1.63 -11.83
CA GLN A 100 22.15 1.18 -13.07
C GLN A 100 22.14 -0.35 -13.22
N ASP A 101 23.21 -1.03 -12.78
CA ASP A 101 23.28 -2.49 -12.77
C ASP A 101 22.19 -3.14 -11.92
N MET A 102 21.80 -2.52 -10.81
CA MET A 102 20.70 -2.99 -9.97
C MET A 102 19.33 -2.78 -10.66
N ILE A 103 19.15 -1.67 -11.36
CA ILE A 103 17.94 -1.40 -12.16
C ILE A 103 17.84 -2.41 -13.31
N ASP A 104 18.92 -2.65 -14.02
CA ASP A 104 18.96 -3.61 -15.14
C ASP A 104 18.60 -5.04 -14.67
N LEU A 105 19.09 -5.43 -13.49
CA LEU A 105 18.70 -6.71 -12.87
C LEU A 105 17.22 -6.75 -12.47
N ALA A 106 16.70 -5.66 -11.94
CA ALA A 106 15.28 -5.57 -11.59
C ALA A 106 14.39 -5.74 -12.83
N VAL A 107 14.73 -5.09 -13.93
CA VAL A 107 14.06 -5.26 -15.23
C VAL A 107 14.19 -6.69 -15.75
N LYS A 108 15.40 -7.26 -15.72
CA LYS A 108 15.66 -8.64 -16.15
C LYS A 108 14.78 -9.66 -15.44
N TYR A 109 14.55 -9.49 -14.14
CA TYR A 109 13.74 -10.39 -13.30
C TYR A 109 12.30 -9.94 -13.15
N ASN A 110 11.89 -8.88 -13.85
CA ASN A 110 10.53 -8.31 -13.80
C ASN A 110 10.09 -7.94 -12.37
N VAL A 111 10.99 -7.32 -11.60
CA VAL A 111 10.73 -6.86 -10.24
C VAL A 111 10.64 -5.33 -10.21
N PRO A 112 9.46 -4.75 -10.07
CA PRO A 112 9.29 -3.30 -10.00
C PRO A 112 10.12 -2.69 -8.88
N THR A 113 10.80 -1.59 -9.18
CA THR A 113 11.68 -0.88 -8.26
C THR A 113 11.26 0.57 -8.15
N PHE A 114 11.09 1.03 -6.91
CA PHE A 114 10.63 2.39 -6.59
C PHE A 114 11.58 3.10 -5.65
N VAL A 115 11.43 4.42 -5.56
CA VAL A 115 12.13 5.25 -4.58
C VAL A 115 11.15 6.20 -3.89
N THR A 116 11.42 6.47 -2.62
CA THR A 116 10.73 7.48 -1.82
C THR A 116 11.74 8.36 -1.07
N GLU A 117 11.40 9.64 -0.90
CA GLU A 117 12.21 10.59 -0.12
C GLU A 117 12.04 10.41 1.39
N ARG A 118 11.00 9.69 1.82
CA ARG A 118 10.71 9.47 3.24
C ARG A 118 11.82 8.67 3.91
N THR A 119 12.03 8.94 5.20
CA THR A 119 12.94 8.10 6.01
C THR A 119 12.39 6.67 6.10
N THR A 120 13.28 5.70 6.24
CA THR A 120 12.90 4.28 6.29
C THR A 120 11.86 3.99 7.36
N SER A 121 12.05 4.48 8.58
CA SER A 121 11.12 4.23 9.68
C SER A 121 9.74 4.89 9.48
N SER A 122 9.73 6.12 8.98
CA SER A 122 8.47 6.82 8.67
C SER A 122 7.69 6.11 7.56
N PHE A 123 8.39 5.73 6.49
CA PHE A 123 7.75 5.03 5.37
C PHE A 123 7.26 3.63 5.76
N MET A 124 8.03 2.89 6.57
CA MET A 124 7.60 1.58 7.10
C MET A 124 6.30 1.69 7.90
N ALA A 125 6.21 2.66 8.80
CA ALA A 125 5.00 2.87 9.59
C ALA A 125 3.79 3.22 8.71
N GLU A 126 4.00 4.04 7.68
CA GLU A 126 2.96 4.44 6.74
C GLU A 126 2.45 3.28 5.89
N ILE A 127 3.35 2.53 5.25
CA ILE A 127 2.97 1.41 4.38
C ILE A 127 2.31 0.27 5.15
N ILE A 128 2.79 -0.07 6.34
CA ILE A 128 2.18 -1.11 7.18
C ILE A 128 0.76 -0.71 7.56
N ARG A 129 0.56 0.53 8.01
CA ARG A 129 -0.78 1.04 8.34
C ARG A 129 -1.70 1.03 7.14
N TRP A 130 -1.22 1.53 5.99
CA TRP A 130 -1.99 1.58 4.76
C TRP A 130 -2.39 0.18 4.27
N LEU A 131 -1.44 -0.75 4.18
CA LEU A 131 -1.71 -2.15 3.81
C LEU A 131 -2.66 -2.82 4.80
N GLY A 132 -2.48 -2.57 6.10
CA GLY A 132 -3.37 -3.09 7.14
C GLY A 132 -4.84 -2.69 6.92
N VAL A 133 -5.08 -1.44 6.51
CA VAL A 133 -6.43 -0.97 6.16
C VAL A 133 -6.92 -1.61 4.86
N GLN A 134 -6.08 -1.63 3.81
CA GLN A 134 -6.49 -2.15 2.50
C GLN A 134 -6.79 -3.65 2.52
N LEU A 135 -6.04 -4.42 3.31
CA LEU A 135 -6.19 -5.88 3.43
C LEU A 135 -7.16 -6.30 4.54
N ALA A 136 -7.70 -5.36 5.32
CA ALA A 136 -8.66 -5.65 6.36
C ALA A 136 -9.96 -6.23 5.77
N PRO A 137 -10.62 -7.17 6.48
CA PRO A 137 -11.93 -7.66 6.09
C PRO A 137 -12.90 -6.51 5.83
N CYS A 138 -13.57 -6.54 4.69
CA CYS A 138 -14.44 -5.47 4.23
C CYS A 138 -15.85 -6.00 3.97
N ILE A 139 -16.86 -5.23 4.39
CA ILE A 139 -18.26 -5.45 4.04
C ILE A 139 -18.83 -4.16 3.45
N SER A 140 -19.80 -4.29 2.55
CA SER A 140 -20.57 -3.18 2.02
C SER A 140 -21.97 -3.20 2.64
N ILE A 141 -22.43 -2.06 3.12
CA ILE A 141 -23.77 -1.91 3.70
C ILE A 141 -24.48 -0.69 3.09
N HIS A 142 -25.81 -0.76 3.04
CA HIS A 142 -26.62 0.39 2.67
C HIS A 142 -26.75 1.36 3.85
N GLY A 143 -26.38 2.62 3.63
CA GLY A 143 -26.42 3.65 4.65
C GLY A 143 -25.72 4.93 4.19
N VAL A 144 -25.72 5.92 5.07
CA VAL A 144 -25.03 7.19 4.87
C VAL A 144 -23.95 7.33 5.91
N LEU A 145 -22.73 7.66 5.50
CA LEU A 145 -21.60 7.88 6.38
C LEU A 145 -21.24 9.36 6.40
N VAL A 146 -21.23 9.95 7.58
CA VAL A 146 -20.90 11.36 7.81
C VAL A 146 -19.74 11.44 8.82
N ASP A 147 -18.77 12.29 8.52
CA ASP A 147 -17.71 12.65 9.47
C ASP A 147 -18.23 13.76 10.38
N VAL A 148 -18.36 13.46 11.67
CA VAL A 148 -18.82 14.38 12.70
C VAL A 148 -17.67 14.60 13.69
N TYR A 149 -16.99 15.74 13.58
CA TYR A 149 -15.82 16.10 14.42
C TYR A 149 -14.68 15.06 14.40
N GLY A 150 -14.45 14.41 13.26
CA GLY A 150 -13.41 13.38 13.10
C GLY A 150 -13.87 11.97 13.43
N GLU A 151 -15.11 11.79 13.88
CA GLU A 151 -15.71 10.48 14.14
C GLU A 151 -16.69 10.10 13.03
N GLY A 152 -16.62 8.86 12.55
CA GLY A 152 -17.52 8.33 11.53
C GLY A 152 -18.88 7.99 12.12
N VAL A 153 -19.94 8.68 11.70
CA VAL A 153 -21.33 8.38 12.06
C VAL A 153 -22.01 7.68 10.90
N LEU A 154 -22.37 6.41 11.11
CA LEU A 154 -23.09 5.60 10.14
C LEU A 154 -24.59 5.64 10.41
N ILE A 155 -25.37 6.14 9.44
CA ILE A 155 -26.83 6.22 9.49
C ILE A 155 -27.40 5.06 8.68
N THR A 156 -28.08 4.12 9.34
CA THR A 156 -28.70 2.96 8.72
C THR A 156 -30.22 2.96 8.94
N GLY A 157 -30.96 2.22 8.13
CA GLY A 157 -32.41 2.07 8.23
C GLY A 157 -33.02 1.69 6.88
N GLU A 158 -34.34 1.45 6.88
CA GLU A 158 -35.08 1.12 5.66
C GLU A 158 -35.08 2.27 4.66
N SER A 159 -35.33 1.94 3.38
CA SER A 159 -35.46 2.97 2.34
C SER A 159 -36.64 3.91 2.65
N GLY A 160 -36.42 5.19 2.47
CA GLY A 160 -37.45 6.22 2.70
C GLY A 160 -37.65 6.65 4.16
N ILE A 161 -36.88 6.14 5.12
CA ILE A 161 -37.01 6.49 6.56
C ILE A 161 -36.43 7.86 6.92
N GLY A 162 -35.76 8.55 5.97
CA GLY A 162 -35.18 9.87 6.25
C GLY A 162 -33.65 9.86 6.51
N LYS A 163 -32.92 8.83 6.09
CA LYS A 163 -31.45 8.76 6.27
C LYS A 163 -30.72 9.94 5.60
N SER A 164 -31.09 10.22 4.35
CA SER A 164 -30.45 11.31 3.58
C SER A 164 -30.84 12.69 4.12
N GLU A 165 -32.05 12.85 4.65
CA GLU A 165 -32.50 14.07 5.33
C GLU A 165 -31.72 14.31 6.62
N ALA A 166 -31.49 13.26 7.41
CA ALA A 166 -30.68 13.33 8.63
C ALA A 166 -29.22 13.69 8.32
N ALA A 167 -28.64 13.07 7.27
CA ALA A 167 -27.31 13.40 6.78
C ALA A 167 -27.22 14.85 6.30
N LEU A 168 -28.22 15.32 5.54
CA LEU A 168 -28.28 16.69 5.05
C LEU A 168 -28.30 17.71 6.19
N GLU A 169 -29.02 17.41 7.28
CA GLU A 169 -29.06 18.27 8.47
C GLU A 169 -27.66 18.34 9.15
N LEU A 170 -26.93 17.23 9.22
CA LEU A 170 -25.55 17.23 9.71
C LEU A 170 -24.62 18.04 8.81
N ILE A 171 -24.75 17.91 7.48
CA ILE A 171 -23.96 18.67 6.50
C ILE A 171 -24.22 20.19 6.65
N LYS A 172 -25.50 20.60 6.82
CA LYS A 172 -25.85 22.00 7.07
C LYS A 172 -25.24 22.56 8.34
N ARG A 173 -24.93 21.70 9.32
CA ARG A 173 -24.24 22.06 10.57
C ARG A 173 -22.70 22.05 10.44
N GLY A 174 -22.15 21.82 9.24
CA GLY A 174 -20.73 21.89 8.94
C GLY A 174 -19.99 20.54 9.01
N HIS A 175 -20.73 19.43 9.11
CA HIS A 175 -20.14 18.09 9.05
C HIS A 175 -19.94 17.63 7.59
N ARG A 176 -19.04 16.66 7.39
CA ARG A 176 -18.64 16.23 6.05
C ARG A 176 -19.30 14.90 5.65
N LEU A 177 -19.98 14.89 4.50
CA LEU A 177 -20.44 13.65 3.89
C LEU A 177 -19.22 12.83 3.42
N VAL A 178 -19.19 11.56 3.78
CA VAL A 178 -18.15 10.61 3.35
C VAL A 178 -18.71 9.69 2.27
N SER A 179 -19.91 9.14 2.47
CA SER A 179 -20.56 8.27 1.49
C SER A 179 -22.08 8.33 1.65
N ASP A 180 -22.79 8.26 0.52
CA ASP A 180 -24.24 8.13 0.46
C ASP A 180 -24.60 6.82 -0.26
N ASP A 181 -25.68 6.16 0.18
CA ASP A 181 -26.24 4.91 -0.31
C ASP A 181 -25.45 3.65 0.01
N VAL A 182 -24.15 3.56 -0.31
CA VAL A 182 -23.29 2.39 -0.02
C VAL A 182 -22.06 2.81 0.74
N VAL A 183 -21.81 2.16 1.88
CA VAL A 183 -20.65 2.38 2.74
C VAL A 183 -19.84 1.09 2.82
N GLU A 184 -18.54 1.17 2.54
CA GLU A 184 -17.58 0.10 2.83
C GLU A 184 -17.07 0.23 4.25
N LEU A 185 -17.20 -0.84 5.03
CA LEU A 185 -16.68 -0.93 6.39
C LEU A 185 -15.56 -1.95 6.46
N ARG A 186 -14.40 -1.53 6.93
CA ARG A 186 -13.22 -2.37 7.11
C ARG A 186 -12.91 -2.53 8.59
N LYS A 187 -12.80 -3.78 9.06
CA LYS A 187 -12.39 -4.08 10.43
C LYS A 187 -10.86 -4.09 10.52
N VAL A 188 -10.25 -2.97 10.91
CA VAL A 188 -8.78 -2.83 10.99
C VAL A 188 -8.21 -3.30 12.32
N SER A 189 -9.04 -3.42 13.37
CA SER A 189 -8.70 -4.02 14.66
C SER A 189 -9.97 -4.55 15.35
N ASP A 190 -9.81 -5.14 16.54
CA ASP A 190 -10.97 -5.63 17.30
C ASP A 190 -11.90 -4.52 17.77
N VAL A 191 -11.39 -3.29 17.85
CA VAL A 191 -12.13 -2.12 18.36
C VAL A 191 -12.27 -0.98 17.34
N THR A 192 -11.71 -1.15 16.13
CA THR A 192 -11.69 -0.07 15.13
C THR A 192 -12.27 -0.52 13.80
N LEU A 193 -13.30 0.22 13.36
CA LEU A 193 -13.84 0.14 12.01
C LEU A 193 -13.44 1.39 11.23
N VAL A 194 -13.10 1.23 9.96
CA VAL A 194 -12.89 2.34 9.04
C VAL A 194 -13.96 2.28 7.96
N GLY A 195 -14.73 3.38 7.86
CA GLY A 195 -15.76 3.54 6.83
C GLY A 195 -15.29 4.41 5.69
N SER A 196 -15.64 4.03 4.46
CA SER A 196 -15.30 4.78 3.25
C SER A 196 -16.37 4.65 2.18
N ALA A 197 -16.34 5.56 1.20
CA ALA A 197 -17.09 5.37 -0.04
C ALA A 197 -16.45 4.25 -0.87
N PRO A 198 -17.23 3.45 -1.62
CA PRO A 198 -16.68 2.52 -2.60
C PRO A 198 -15.75 3.22 -3.61
N ASP A 199 -14.69 2.55 -4.04
CA ASP A 199 -13.72 3.12 -4.99
C ASP A 199 -14.38 3.60 -6.30
N ILE A 200 -15.46 2.95 -6.74
CA ILE A 200 -16.23 3.32 -7.94
C ILE A 200 -16.90 4.69 -7.79
N THR A 201 -17.35 5.06 -6.59
CA THR A 201 -18.04 6.35 -6.35
C THR A 201 -17.06 7.50 -6.06
N ARG A 202 -15.81 7.22 -5.68
CA ARG A 202 -14.79 8.26 -5.49
C ARG A 202 -14.48 9.05 -6.76
N HIS A 203 -14.60 8.43 -7.93
CA HIS A 203 -14.37 9.09 -9.22
C HIS A 203 -15.51 10.01 -9.67
N PHE A 204 -16.67 9.92 -9.05
CA PHE A 204 -17.85 10.78 -9.38
C PHE A 204 -18.00 12.01 -8.48
N ILE A 205 -17.18 12.13 -7.41
CA ILE A 205 -17.23 13.27 -6.48
C ILE A 205 -16.20 14.35 -6.85
N GLU A 206 -15.29 14.09 -7.79
CA GLU A 206 -14.29 15.03 -8.31
C GLU A 206 -14.76 15.77 -9.58
N LEU A 207 -16.04 15.89 -9.80
CA LEU A 207 -16.65 16.74 -10.83
C LEU A 207 -17.26 17.99 -10.10
#